data_c893d75f9b6f1e991b1c6fc799fcc979
#
_entry.id   c893d75f9b6f1e991b1c6fc799fcc979
#
_cell.length_a   1.000
_cell.length_b   1.000
_cell.length_c   1.000
_cell.angle_alpha   90.00
_cell.angle_beta   90.00
_cell.angle_gamma   90.00
#
_symmetry.space_group_name_H-M   'P 1'
#
loop_
_entity.id
_entity.type
_entity.pdbx_description
1 polymer ?
#
loop_
_entity_poly.entity_id
_entity_poly.type
_entity_poly.pdbx_seq_one_letter_code
_entity_poly.pdbx_strand_id
1 'polypeptide(L)'
;MRLGYLGRDVEVAFINSEQYLVAACDSCGAIGMKELDELKIPWSITGRFTARVVLLEVLSTGAVPKMMTVAISNEPYPTGDEILKGVKEELASAELTLPLAISTEKNMTTQQTGLGISAIGVAEKNQLRIGSSLPGDVIYCLGLPKVGPEVSNPEDSEIVQIKHIRVLLANGAIHDIIPVGSKGIRKEAQQLANTINSRLIVEPTCILDLDKSAGPSTCLIFSSLSPLSVEFTSSIFNQLPLTKIGTIY
;
A
#
# COMPACT_ATOMS: atom_id res chain seq x y z
N MET A 1 -13.15 15.57 5.23
CA MET A 1 -12.21 14.82 6.10
C MET A 1 -10.81 15.30 5.73
N ARG A 2 -9.96 15.64 6.70
CA ARG A 2 -8.56 15.97 6.43
C ARG A 2 -7.86 14.67 6.05
N LEU A 3 -7.12 14.66 4.94
CA LEU A 3 -6.22 13.56 4.60
C LEU A 3 -5.08 13.52 5.61
N GLY A 4 -4.43 12.39 5.78
CA GLY A 4 -3.31 12.20 6.69
C GLY A 4 -2.09 13.09 6.39
N TYR A 5 -0.93 12.74 6.89
CA TYR A 5 0.27 13.55 6.81
C TYR A 5 0.64 13.90 5.36
N LEU A 6 0.67 15.19 5.03
CA LEU A 6 0.90 15.74 3.69
C LEU A 6 0.01 15.11 2.60
N GLY A 7 -1.23 14.70 2.95
CA GLY A 7 -2.20 14.12 2.03
C GLY A 7 -2.02 12.61 1.76
N ARG A 8 -1.08 11.95 2.44
CA ARG A 8 -0.84 10.49 2.39
C ARG A 8 -1.83 9.75 3.28
N ASP A 9 -2.05 8.47 3.01
CA ASP A 9 -2.89 7.61 3.84
C ASP A 9 -2.12 7.05 5.08
N VAL A 10 -1.22 7.89 5.63
CA VAL A 10 -0.48 7.68 6.87
C VAL A 10 -0.57 8.90 7.77
N GLU A 11 -0.37 8.71 9.08
CA GLU A 11 -0.09 9.77 10.03
C GLU A 11 1.33 9.65 10.56
N VAL A 12 1.94 10.81 10.88
CA VAL A 12 3.32 10.91 11.35
C VAL A 12 3.35 11.73 12.63
N ALA A 13 3.96 11.19 13.67
CA ALA A 13 4.15 11.84 14.95
C ALA A 13 5.62 11.81 15.39
N PHE A 14 6.05 12.84 16.11
CA PHE A 14 7.40 12.87 16.69
C PHE A 14 7.50 11.88 17.85
N ILE A 15 8.56 11.07 17.88
CA ILE A 15 8.99 10.34 19.07
C ILE A 15 10.02 11.17 19.83
N ASN A 16 11.02 11.68 19.11
CA ASN A 16 12.10 12.53 19.62
C ASN A 16 12.70 13.37 18.46
N SER A 17 13.83 14.04 18.69
CA SER A 17 14.48 14.88 17.67
C SER A 17 14.95 14.14 16.41
N GLU A 18 15.14 12.81 16.50
CA GLU A 18 15.74 11.98 15.45
C GLU A 18 14.76 10.98 14.83
N GLN A 19 13.61 10.75 15.47
CA GLN A 19 12.70 9.66 15.07
C GLN A 19 11.23 10.09 14.98
N TYR A 20 10.56 9.52 13.99
CA TYR A 20 9.13 9.63 13.77
C TYR A 20 8.43 8.29 13.97
N LEU A 21 7.25 8.34 14.57
CA LEU A 21 6.26 7.28 14.51
C LEU A 21 5.43 7.46 13.24
N VAL A 22 5.26 6.40 12.47
CA VAL A 22 4.41 6.37 11.26
C VAL A 22 3.33 5.32 11.48
N ALA A 23 2.08 5.70 11.24
CA ALA A 23 0.95 4.80 11.35
C ALA A 23 0.09 4.83 10.08
N ALA A 24 -0.28 3.65 9.61
CA ALA A 24 -1.28 3.45 8.56
C ALA A 24 -2.43 2.60 9.09
N CYS A 25 -3.63 2.81 8.56
CA CYS A 25 -4.82 2.03 8.88
C CYS A 25 -5.62 1.77 7.61
N ASP A 26 -6.05 0.53 7.42
CA ASP A 26 -6.97 0.14 6.35
C ASP A 26 -8.15 -0.63 6.92
N SER A 27 -9.31 -0.50 6.26
CA SER A 27 -10.54 -1.18 6.63
C SER A 27 -11.15 -1.89 5.43
N CYS A 28 -11.56 -3.15 5.66
CA CYS A 28 -12.22 -3.98 4.68
C CYS A 28 -13.59 -4.40 5.22
N GLY A 29 -14.63 -4.17 4.46
CA GLY A 29 -16.01 -4.54 4.81
C GLY A 29 -16.71 -5.24 3.67
N ALA A 30 -17.58 -6.20 3.99
CA ALA A 30 -18.39 -6.96 3.05
C ALA A 30 -17.60 -7.74 1.98
N ILE A 31 -16.37 -8.15 2.31
CA ILE A 31 -15.49 -8.95 1.45
C ILE A 31 -15.05 -10.19 2.23
N GLY A 32 -15.53 -11.37 1.85
CA GLY A 32 -15.27 -12.61 2.58
C GLY A 32 -16.28 -13.69 2.26
N MET A 33 -16.58 -14.56 3.22
CA MET A 33 -17.48 -15.72 3.05
C MET A 33 -18.73 -15.66 3.93
N LYS A 34 -19.01 -14.52 4.60
CA LYS A 34 -20.26 -14.31 5.33
C LYS A 34 -21.46 -14.21 4.38
N GLU A 35 -22.65 -14.49 4.89
CA GLU A 35 -23.88 -14.55 4.09
C GLU A 35 -24.12 -13.28 3.26
N LEU A 36 -23.95 -12.11 3.86
CA LEU A 36 -24.22 -10.82 3.24
C LEU A 36 -22.96 -10.12 2.70
N ASP A 37 -21.83 -10.83 2.54
CA ASP A 37 -20.68 -10.26 1.86
C ASP A 37 -20.99 -10.03 0.38
N GLU A 38 -20.66 -8.84 -0.13
CA GLU A 38 -20.85 -8.43 -1.51
C GLU A 38 -19.87 -9.14 -2.46
N LEU A 39 -18.64 -9.34 -2.02
CA LEU A 39 -17.61 -10.06 -2.75
C LEU A 39 -17.24 -11.34 -2.00
N LYS A 40 -17.50 -12.47 -2.63
CA LYS A 40 -17.21 -13.79 -2.05
C LYS A 40 -15.79 -14.22 -2.39
N ILE A 41 -14.90 -14.11 -1.43
CA ILE A 41 -13.53 -14.62 -1.50
C ILE A 41 -13.13 -15.23 -0.15
N PRO A 42 -12.18 -16.17 -0.11
CA PRO A 42 -11.69 -16.74 1.15
C PRO A 42 -11.19 -15.65 2.11
N TRP A 43 -11.54 -15.75 3.38
CA TRP A 43 -11.12 -14.79 4.42
C TRP A 43 -9.61 -14.65 4.56
N SER A 44 -8.84 -15.70 4.26
CA SER A 44 -7.38 -15.61 4.24
C SER A 44 -6.87 -14.63 3.17
N ILE A 45 -7.52 -14.58 2.01
CA ILE A 45 -7.20 -13.60 0.96
C ILE A 45 -7.53 -12.18 1.42
N THR A 46 -8.70 -11.98 2.05
CA THR A 46 -9.08 -10.68 2.65
C THR A 46 -8.04 -10.23 3.68
N GLY A 47 -7.63 -11.13 4.58
CA GLY A 47 -6.58 -10.87 5.58
C GLY A 47 -5.24 -10.51 4.96
N ARG A 48 -4.82 -11.22 3.91
CA ARG A 48 -3.56 -10.94 3.19
C ARG A 48 -3.56 -9.55 2.58
N PHE A 49 -4.57 -9.20 1.80
CA PHE A 49 -4.59 -7.90 1.12
C PHE A 49 -4.74 -6.73 2.08
N THR A 50 -5.57 -6.82 3.12
CA THR A 50 -5.70 -5.74 4.11
C THR A 50 -4.38 -5.53 4.88
N ALA A 51 -3.66 -6.61 5.22
CA ALA A 51 -2.33 -6.50 5.82
C ALA A 51 -1.31 -5.89 4.84
N ARG A 52 -1.34 -6.28 3.56
CA ARG A 52 -0.47 -5.73 2.52
C ARG A 52 -0.63 -4.22 2.37
N VAL A 53 -1.86 -3.70 2.32
CA VAL A 53 -2.12 -2.25 2.20
C VAL A 53 -1.38 -1.47 3.28
N VAL A 54 -1.61 -1.77 4.55
CA VAL A 54 -1.00 -1.00 5.65
C VAL A 54 0.52 -1.15 5.72
N LEU A 55 1.05 -2.32 5.32
CA LEU A 55 2.50 -2.52 5.23
C LEU A 55 3.11 -1.73 4.07
N LEU A 56 2.46 -1.70 2.90
CA LEU A 56 2.89 -0.89 1.77
C LEU A 56 2.89 0.59 2.14
N GLU A 57 1.85 1.08 2.84
CA GLU A 57 1.75 2.47 3.28
C GLU A 57 2.89 2.85 4.24
N VAL A 58 3.15 2.05 5.27
CA VAL A 58 4.22 2.32 6.23
C VAL A 58 5.59 2.23 5.56
N LEU A 59 5.86 1.16 4.81
CA LEU A 59 7.16 0.94 4.17
C LEU A 59 7.47 1.99 3.11
N SER A 60 6.48 2.44 2.34
CA SER A 60 6.67 3.46 1.30
C SER A 60 7.21 4.78 1.84
N THR A 61 6.97 5.07 3.12
CA THR A 61 7.53 6.25 3.79
C THR A 61 8.99 6.10 4.23
N GLY A 62 9.61 4.93 4.04
CA GLY A 62 10.92 4.61 4.58
C GLY A 62 10.88 4.13 6.04
N ALA A 63 9.72 4.10 6.68
CA ALA A 63 9.59 3.59 8.05
C ALA A 63 9.71 2.07 8.11
N VAL A 64 10.30 1.59 9.20
CA VAL A 64 10.41 0.15 9.51
C VAL A 64 9.23 -0.26 10.39
N PRO A 65 8.32 -1.15 9.92
CA PRO A 65 7.20 -1.64 10.72
C PRO A 65 7.69 -2.28 12.03
N LYS A 66 6.99 -2.00 13.13
CA LYS A 66 7.32 -2.48 14.48
C LYS A 66 6.21 -3.33 15.11
N MET A 67 4.96 -3.08 14.78
CA MET A 67 3.80 -3.83 15.26
C MET A 67 2.61 -3.63 14.33
N MET A 68 1.62 -4.51 14.45
CA MET A 68 0.32 -4.36 13.80
C MET A 68 -0.82 -4.58 14.81
N THR A 69 -1.96 -3.97 14.53
CA THR A 69 -3.22 -4.27 15.20
C THR A 69 -4.19 -4.87 14.20
N VAL A 70 -4.95 -5.88 14.61
CA VAL A 70 -5.93 -6.59 13.79
C VAL A 70 -7.26 -6.63 14.54
N ALA A 71 -8.21 -5.80 14.11
CA ALA A 71 -9.55 -5.69 14.68
C ALA A 71 -10.56 -6.36 13.75
N ILE A 72 -11.08 -7.52 14.16
CA ILE A 72 -12.02 -8.32 13.38
C ILE A 72 -13.39 -8.18 14.03
N SER A 73 -14.35 -7.58 13.29
CA SER A 73 -15.74 -7.39 13.76
C SER A 73 -16.58 -8.66 13.60
N ASN A 74 -15.95 -9.82 13.60
CA ASN A 74 -16.59 -11.12 13.47
C ASN A 74 -16.11 -12.07 14.57
N GLU A 75 -16.82 -13.19 14.71
CA GLU A 75 -16.49 -14.26 15.66
C GLU A 75 -15.05 -14.79 15.47
N PRO A 76 -14.42 -15.29 16.57
CA PRO A 76 -13.06 -15.83 16.51
C PRO A 76 -12.92 -16.98 15.51
N TYR A 77 -13.91 -17.89 15.46
CA TYR A 77 -13.91 -19.06 14.61
C TYR A 77 -15.23 -19.21 13.84
N PRO A 78 -15.20 -19.50 12.53
CA PRO A 78 -14.01 -19.71 11.68
C PRO A 78 -13.43 -18.38 11.12
N THR A 79 -14.18 -17.28 11.14
CA THR A 79 -13.86 -16.05 10.40
C THR A 79 -12.55 -15.44 10.88
N GLY A 80 -12.40 -15.26 12.20
CA GLY A 80 -11.20 -14.65 12.79
C GLY A 80 -9.94 -15.44 12.51
N ASP A 81 -10.00 -16.78 12.67
CA ASP A 81 -8.82 -17.64 12.45
C ASP A 81 -8.35 -17.64 10.99
N GLU A 82 -9.28 -17.68 10.02
CA GLU A 82 -8.93 -17.64 8.60
C GLU A 82 -8.38 -16.28 8.17
N ILE A 83 -8.93 -15.17 8.69
CA ILE A 83 -8.36 -13.83 8.46
C ILE A 83 -6.94 -13.75 9.02
N LEU A 84 -6.73 -14.18 10.27
CA LEU A 84 -5.42 -14.15 10.93
C LEU A 84 -4.40 -15.05 10.23
N LYS A 85 -4.83 -16.18 9.68
CA LYS A 85 -4.00 -17.01 8.82
C LYS A 85 -3.48 -16.22 7.63
N GLY A 86 -4.35 -15.51 6.91
CA GLY A 86 -3.97 -14.65 5.80
C GLY A 86 -3.00 -13.53 6.20
N VAL A 87 -3.24 -12.85 7.33
CA VAL A 87 -2.31 -11.83 7.87
C VAL A 87 -0.91 -12.42 8.10
N LYS A 88 -0.84 -13.60 8.73
CA LYS A 88 0.44 -14.28 9.00
C LYS A 88 1.13 -14.74 7.71
N GLU A 89 0.39 -15.22 6.71
CA GLU A 89 0.92 -15.58 5.40
C GLU A 89 1.52 -14.36 4.68
N GLU A 90 0.86 -13.20 4.75
CA GLU A 90 1.42 -11.97 4.16
C GLU A 90 2.68 -11.51 4.87
N LEU A 91 2.73 -11.56 6.21
CA LEU A 91 3.94 -11.26 6.97
C LEU A 91 5.09 -12.21 6.61
N ALA A 92 4.80 -13.51 6.47
CA ALA A 92 5.80 -14.51 6.07
C ALA A 92 6.32 -14.26 4.65
N SER A 93 5.43 -13.96 3.69
CA SER A 93 5.79 -13.60 2.30
C SER A 93 6.64 -12.32 2.25
N ALA A 94 6.40 -11.40 3.18
CA ALA A 94 7.16 -10.16 3.34
C ALA A 94 8.46 -10.34 4.13
N GLU A 95 8.78 -11.55 4.63
CA GLU A 95 9.90 -11.82 5.55
C GLU A 95 9.88 -10.90 6.78
N LEU A 96 8.68 -10.62 7.30
CA LEU A 96 8.47 -9.80 8.49
C LEU A 96 7.98 -10.66 9.66
N THR A 97 8.53 -10.39 10.84
CA THR A 97 8.02 -10.92 12.11
C THR A 97 7.63 -9.74 12.98
N LEU A 98 6.33 -9.54 13.17
CA LEU A 98 5.78 -8.42 13.93
C LEU A 98 4.88 -8.91 15.07
N PRO A 99 4.92 -8.26 16.25
CA PRO A 99 3.88 -8.45 17.27
C PRO A 99 2.52 -8.03 16.72
N LEU A 100 1.48 -8.83 17.03
CA LEU A 100 0.09 -8.57 16.64
C LEU A 100 -0.76 -8.35 17.89
N ALA A 101 -1.41 -7.19 17.98
CA ALA A 101 -2.50 -6.98 18.92
C ALA A 101 -3.82 -7.34 18.20
N ILE A 102 -4.55 -8.33 18.73
CA ILE A 102 -5.70 -8.94 18.05
C ILE A 102 -6.96 -8.76 18.88
N SER A 103 -8.06 -8.34 18.23
CA SER A 103 -9.40 -8.31 18.79
C SER A 103 -10.39 -8.94 17.83
N THR A 104 -11.37 -9.69 18.38
CA THR A 104 -12.49 -10.31 17.65
C THR A 104 -13.80 -10.02 18.35
N GLU A 105 -14.92 -10.00 17.61
CA GLU A 105 -16.25 -9.89 18.18
C GLU A 105 -16.72 -11.25 18.76
N LYS A 106 -17.11 -11.25 20.03
CA LYS A 106 -17.50 -12.48 20.75
C LYS A 106 -18.95 -12.48 21.22
N ASN A 107 -19.62 -11.34 21.18
CA ASN A 107 -20.92 -11.14 21.81
C ASN A 107 -22.04 -11.07 20.76
N MET A 108 -21.76 -10.52 19.58
CA MET A 108 -22.77 -10.26 18.56
C MET A 108 -22.56 -11.10 17.32
N THR A 109 -23.64 -11.64 16.78
CA THR A 109 -23.62 -12.33 15.48
C THR A 109 -23.55 -11.30 14.36
N THR A 110 -22.57 -11.46 13.46
CA THR A 110 -22.39 -10.57 12.31
C THR A 110 -22.65 -11.33 11.01
N GLN A 111 -23.26 -10.64 10.04
CA GLN A 111 -23.65 -11.22 8.76
C GLN A 111 -22.74 -10.81 7.59
N GLN A 112 -21.90 -9.83 7.82
CA GLN A 112 -20.86 -9.38 6.88
C GLN A 112 -19.49 -9.44 7.54
N THR A 113 -18.47 -9.67 6.71
CA THR A 113 -17.08 -9.56 7.14
C THR A 113 -16.73 -8.11 7.42
N GLY A 114 -16.10 -7.86 8.56
CA GLY A 114 -15.57 -6.55 8.97
C GLY A 114 -14.18 -6.71 9.55
N LEU A 115 -13.21 -5.99 8.97
CA LEU A 115 -11.80 -6.07 9.33
C LEU A 115 -11.17 -4.69 9.30
N GLY A 116 -10.45 -4.33 10.36
CA GLY A 116 -9.55 -3.18 10.40
C GLY A 116 -8.15 -3.64 10.77
N ILE A 117 -7.15 -3.21 10.03
CA ILE A 117 -5.74 -3.45 10.33
C ILE A 117 -5.01 -2.12 10.41
N SER A 118 -4.11 -1.99 11.39
CA SER A 118 -3.16 -0.87 11.41
C SER A 118 -1.74 -1.41 11.50
N ALA A 119 -0.82 -0.76 10.80
CA ALA A 119 0.61 -0.97 10.95
C ALA A 119 1.26 0.28 11.55
N ILE A 120 2.17 0.06 12.49
CA ILE A 120 2.91 1.12 13.17
C ILE A 120 4.39 0.87 12.91
N GLY A 121 5.08 1.88 12.40
CA GLY A 121 6.51 1.86 12.10
C GLY A 121 7.26 3.02 12.70
N VAL A 122 8.57 2.95 12.63
CA VAL A 122 9.49 4.01 13.04
C VAL A 122 10.41 4.36 11.88
N ALA A 123 10.55 5.64 11.58
CA ALA A 123 11.51 6.17 10.62
C ALA A 123 12.52 7.06 11.31
N GLU A 124 13.79 6.93 10.94
CA GLU A 124 14.78 7.96 11.25
C GLU A 124 14.44 9.22 10.45
N LYS A 125 14.71 10.40 11.02
CA LYS A 125 14.36 11.69 10.41
C LYS A 125 14.90 11.84 8.99
N ASN A 126 16.11 11.37 8.74
CA ASN A 126 16.77 11.41 7.44
C ASN A 126 16.33 10.29 6.47
N GLN A 127 15.51 9.35 6.92
CA GLN A 127 14.98 8.23 6.12
C GLN A 127 13.51 8.41 5.75
N LEU A 128 12.82 9.38 6.33
CA LEU A 128 11.42 9.64 6.02
C LEU A 128 11.29 10.17 4.58
N ARG A 129 10.62 9.38 3.73
CA ARG A 129 10.41 9.67 2.31
C ARG A 129 8.96 10.10 2.05
N ILE A 130 8.60 11.28 2.55
CA ILE A 130 7.31 11.92 2.24
C ILE A 130 7.59 13.35 1.79
N GLY A 131 7.16 13.69 0.58
CA GLY A 131 7.45 15.00 -0.01
C GLY A 131 8.91 15.17 -0.43
N SER A 132 9.56 14.06 -0.77
CA SER A 132 10.95 14.00 -1.21
C SER A 132 11.13 14.07 -2.72
N SER A 133 10.05 14.08 -3.50
CA SER A 133 10.07 14.32 -4.95
C SER A 133 10.68 15.67 -5.29
N LEU A 134 11.24 15.79 -6.48
CA LEU A 134 11.85 17.02 -6.98
C LEU A 134 11.24 17.44 -8.32
N PRO A 135 11.21 18.75 -8.66
CA PRO A 135 10.91 19.19 -10.02
C PRO A 135 11.84 18.52 -11.04
N GLY A 136 11.28 18.01 -12.11
CA GLY A 136 11.99 17.21 -13.12
C GLY A 136 11.91 15.71 -12.91
N ASP A 137 11.43 15.23 -11.76
CA ASP A 137 11.25 13.80 -11.51
C ASP A 137 10.26 13.18 -12.49
N VAL A 138 10.60 11.98 -12.96
CA VAL A 138 9.71 11.12 -13.75
C VAL A 138 8.90 10.25 -12.80
N ILE A 139 7.58 10.20 -13.01
CA ILE A 139 6.68 9.34 -12.25
C ILE A 139 6.43 8.05 -13.03
N TYR A 140 6.56 6.93 -12.34
CA TYR A 140 6.26 5.60 -12.83
C TYR A 140 5.16 4.94 -11.99
N CYS A 141 4.36 4.07 -12.64
CA CYS A 141 3.47 3.12 -11.98
C CYS A 141 4.06 1.72 -12.08
N LEU A 142 4.16 1.01 -10.96
CA LEU A 142 4.57 -0.38 -10.85
C LEU A 142 3.35 -1.23 -10.51
N GLY A 143 3.08 -2.26 -11.29
CA GLY A 143 1.85 -3.05 -11.22
C GLY A 143 0.68 -2.43 -12.00
N LEU A 144 -0.46 -3.12 -12.00
CA LEU A 144 -1.68 -2.68 -12.66
C LEU A 144 -2.78 -2.30 -11.64
N PRO A 145 -3.59 -1.26 -11.94
CA PRO A 145 -4.75 -0.94 -11.12
C PRO A 145 -5.82 -2.04 -11.29
N LYS A 146 -6.09 -2.78 -10.22
CA LYS A 146 -7.11 -3.84 -10.13
C LYS A 146 -8.01 -3.59 -8.93
N VAL A 147 -9.28 -3.99 -9.02
CA VAL A 147 -10.28 -3.79 -7.96
C VAL A 147 -11.34 -4.89 -7.98
N GLY A 148 -11.89 -5.21 -6.82
CA GLY A 148 -12.99 -6.16 -6.68
C GLY A 148 -12.64 -7.58 -7.17
N PRO A 149 -13.43 -8.19 -8.09
CA PRO A 149 -13.19 -9.57 -8.55
C PRO A 149 -11.85 -9.80 -9.24
N GLU A 150 -11.18 -8.74 -9.73
CA GLU A 150 -9.84 -8.82 -10.32
C GLU A 150 -8.75 -9.15 -9.27
N VAL A 151 -9.09 -9.02 -7.97
CA VAL A 151 -8.15 -9.15 -6.85
C VAL A 151 -8.47 -10.42 -6.06
N SER A 152 -8.20 -11.58 -6.65
CA SER A 152 -8.48 -12.89 -6.05
C SER A 152 -7.23 -13.73 -5.75
N ASN A 153 -6.08 -13.34 -6.31
CA ASN A 153 -4.81 -14.05 -6.13
C ASN A 153 -3.75 -13.11 -5.54
N PRO A 154 -3.32 -13.31 -4.27
CA PRO A 154 -2.25 -12.51 -3.67
C PRO A 154 -0.88 -12.63 -4.36
N GLU A 155 -0.66 -13.68 -5.14
CA GLU A 155 0.59 -13.92 -5.90
C GLU A 155 0.46 -13.54 -7.39
N ASP A 156 -0.56 -12.76 -7.75
CA ASP A 156 -0.72 -12.26 -9.12
C ASP A 156 0.50 -11.44 -9.56
N SER A 157 1.07 -11.80 -10.71
CA SER A 157 2.29 -11.17 -11.24
C SER A 157 2.11 -9.73 -11.71
N GLU A 158 0.87 -9.24 -11.79
CA GLU A 158 0.55 -7.85 -12.12
C GLU A 158 0.26 -6.99 -10.87
N ILE A 159 0.26 -7.60 -9.67
CA ILE A 159 -0.01 -6.94 -8.39
C ILE A 159 1.29 -6.75 -7.60
N VAL A 160 1.48 -5.52 -7.09
CA VAL A 160 2.65 -5.19 -6.28
C VAL A 160 2.66 -5.97 -4.95
N GLN A 161 3.86 -6.38 -4.53
CA GLN A 161 4.10 -7.08 -3.27
C GLN A 161 5.14 -6.31 -2.44
N ILE A 162 5.23 -6.60 -1.15
CA ILE A 162 6.15 -5.93 -0.21
C ILE A 162 7.61 -5.97 -0.68
N LYS A 163 8.06 -7.07 -1.28
CA LYS A 163 9.42 -7.20 -1.82
C LYS A 163 9.79 -6.09 -2.81
N HIS A 164 8.83 -5.62 -3.61
CA HIS A 164 9.07 -4.59 -4.62
C HIS A 164 9.36 -3.22 -4.00
N ILE A 165 8.70 -2.86 -2.89
CA ILE A 165 9.02 -1.62 -2.16
C ILE A 165 10.45 -1.63 -1.63
N ARG A 166 10.91 -2.75 -1.06
CA ARG A 166 12.29 -2.85 -0.54
C ARG A 166 13.32 -2.56 -1.62
N VAL A 167 13.06 -3.06 -2.82
CA VAL A 167 13.93 -2.80 -3.96
C VAL A 167 13.93 -1.33 -4.36
N LEU A 168 12.76 -0.68 -4.41
CA LEU A 168 12.67 0.75 -4.70
C LEU A 168 13.38 1.58 -3.63
N LEU A 169 13.20 1.26 -2.35
CA LEU A 169 13.83 1.96 -1.23
C LEU A 169 15.37 1.84 -1.25
N ALA A 170 15.91 0.73 -1.75
CA ALA A 170 17.35 0.53 -1.88
C ALA A 170 17.99 1.35 -3.00
N ASN A 171 17.19 1.91 -3.92
CA ASN A 171 17.69 2.72 -5.03
C ASN A 171 17.67 4.22 -4.67
N GLY A 172 18.84 4.83 -4.60
CA GLY A 172 19.00 6.25 -4.26
C GLY A 172 18.41 7.24 -5.29
N ALA A 173 18.09 6.79 -6.51
CA ALA A 173 17.43 7.61 -7.52
C ALA A 173 15.90 7.70 -7.31
N ILE A 174 15.32 6.87 -6.44
CA ILE A 174 13.89 6.90 -6.10
C ILE A 174 13.68 7.85 -4.93
N HIS A 175 12.84 8.87 -5.12
CA HIS A 175 12.61 9.91 -4.12
C HIS A 175 11.39 9.61 -3.26
N ASP A 176 10.22 9.44 -3.84
CA ASP A 176 8.98 9.22 -3.11
C ASP A 176 8.20 8.03 -3.70
N ILE A 177 7.45 7.32 -2.87
CA ILE A 177 6.67 6.13 -3.25
C ILE A 177 5.28 6.27 -2.65
N ILE A 178 4.20 6.08 -3.43
CA ILE A 178 2.81 6.06 -2.95
C ILE A 178 2.11 4.80 -3.42
N PRO A 179 1.59 3.94 -2.53
CA PRO A 179 0.64 2.90 -2.88
C PRO A 179 -0.65 3.54 -3.44
N VAL A 180 -1.19 2.97 -4.52
CA VAL A 180 -2.38 3.54 -5.17
C VAL A 180 -3.63 2.91 -4.56
N GLY A 181 -4.48 3.74 -3.99
CA GLY A 181 -5.76 3.34 -3.41
C GLY A 181 -6.97 3.53 -4.34
N SER A 182 -8.13 3.74 -3.73
CA SER A 182 -9.41 3.91 -4.44
C SER A 182 -9.51 5.17 -5.30
N LYS A 183 -8.62 6.15 -5.09
CA LYS A 183 -8.61 7.42 -5.83
C LYS A 183 -7.97 7.31 -7.22
N GLY A 184 -7.26 6.20 -7.50
CA GLY A 184 -6.57 5.96 -8.75
C GLY A 184 -5.22 6.66 -8.89
N ILE A 185 -4.48 6.28 -9.92
CA ILE A 185 -3.08 6.70 -10.19
C ILE A 185 -2.97 8.21 -10.37
N ARG A 186 -3.91 8.84 -11.10
CA ARG A 186 -3.86 10.28 -11.40
C ARG A 186 -3.84 11.13 -10.14
N LYS A 187 -4.70 10.81 -9.16
CA LYS A 187 -4.80 11.60 -7.92
C LYS A 187 -3.59 11.41 -7.03
N GLU A 188 -3.07 10.20 -6.93
CA GLU A 188 -1.86 9.95 -6.15
C GLU A 188 -0.62 10.61 -6.81
N ALA A 189 -0.49 10.55 -8.14
CA ALA A 189 0.58 11.24 -8.86
C ALA A 189 0.48 12.77 -8.75
N GLN A 190 -0.75 13.33 -8.78
CA GLN A 190 -0.96 14.75 -8.53
C GLN A 190 -0.61 15.11 -7.08
N GLN A 191 -0.87 14.22 -6.11
CA GLN A 191 -0.50 14.41 -4.71
C GLN A 191 1.02 14.50 -4.55
N LEU A 192 1.80 13.64 -5.22
CA LEU A 192 3.27 13.75 -5.23
C LEU A 192 3.73 15.15 -5.67
N ALA A 193 3.20 15.64 -6.78
CA ALA A 193 3.54 16.96 -7.29
C ALA A 193 3.10 18.09 -6.34
N ASN A 194 1.88 18.02 -5.80
CA ASN A 194 1.33 19.04 -4.89
C ASN A 194 2.13 19.16 -3.59
N THR A 195 2.67 18.06 -3.08
CA THR A 195 3.45 18.04 -1.83
C THR A 195 4.69 18.95 -1.91
N ILE A 196 5.22 19.15 -3.11
CA ILE A 196 6.38 20.01 -3.37
C ILE A 196 6.00 21.29 -4.14
N ASN A 197 4.72 21.70 -4.12
CA ASN A 197 4.18 22.88 -4.81
C ASN A 197 4.44 22.88 -6.33
N SER A 198 4.45 21.72 -6.94
CA SER A 198 4.66 21.47 -8.38
C SER A 198 3.40 20.90 -9.02
N ARG A 199 3.45 20.66 -10.33
CA ARG A 199 2.35 20.09 -11.10
C ARG A 199 2.78 18.82 -11.84
N LEU A 200 1.84 17.89 -12.02
CA LEU A 200 2.02 16.72 -12.86
C LEU A 200 1.72 17.09 -14.33
N ILE A 201 2.63 16.73 -15.22
CA ILE A 201 2.35 16.65 -16.66
C ILE A 201 2.28 15.17 -17.03
N VAL A 202 1.08 14.72 -17.39
CA VAL A 202 0.82 13.32 -17.74
C VAL A 202 1.42 13.02 -19.13
N GLU A 203 2.04 11.83 -19.25
CA GLU A 203 2.58 11.32 -20.51
C GLU A 203 1.42 11.04 -21.50
N PRO A 204 1.38 11.70 -22.70
CA PRO A 204 0.29 11.48 -23.64
C PRO A 204 0.16 10.04 -24.15
N THR A 205 1.25 9.27 -24.10
CA THR A 205 1.31 7.87 -24.55
C THR A 205 1.01 6.87 -23.43
N CYS A 206 0.64 7.33 -22.22
CA CYS A 206 0.29 6.45 -21.12
C CYS A 206 -1.01 5.68 -21.44
N ILE A 207 -0.90 4.35 -21.45
CA ILE A 207 -2.01 3.44 -21.80
C ILE A 207 -2.84 2.99 -20.59
N LEU A 208 -2.40 3.29 -19.36
CA LEU A 208 -3.13 2.90 -18.15
C LEU A 208 -4.38 3.77 -17.96
N ASP A 209 -5.44 3.15 -17.47
CA ASP A 209 -6.58 3.90 -16.91
C ASP A 209 -6.15 4.52 -15.56
N LEU A 210 -5.78 5.80 -15.63
CA LEU A 210 -5.25 6.53 -14.48
C LEU A 210 -6.29 6.85 -13.41
N ASP A 211 -7.56 6.73 -13.73
CA ASP A 211 -8.68 7.04 -12.83
C ASP A 211 -9.33 5.78 -12.23
N LYS A 212 -8.93 4.59 -12.71
CA LYS A 212 -9.36 3.30 -12.14
C LYS A 212 -8.86 3.15 -10.71
N SER A 213 -9.76 2.69 -9.81
CA SER A 213 -9.38 2.27 -8.46
C SER A 213 -8.35 1.15 -8.49
N ALA A 214 -7.36 1.22 -7.61
CA ALA A 214 -6.37 0.17 -7.38
C ALA A 214 -6.44 -0.39 -5.94
N GLY A 215 -7.58 -0.19 -5.25
CA GLY A 215 -7.77 -0.81 -3.94
C GLY A 215 -7.99 -2.32 -4.04
N PRO A 216 -7.22 -3.12 -3.32
CA PRO A 216 -6.35 -2.84 -2.17
C PRO A 216 -4.85 -2.67 -2.53
N SER A 217 -4.46 -1.49 -2.98
CA SER A 217 -3.07 -1.12 -3.33
C SER A 217 -2.38 -2.12 -4.27
N THR A 218 -3.06 -2.46 -5.38
CA THR A 218 -2.57 -3.44 -6.37
C THR A 218 -1.42 -2.91 -7.21
N CYS A 219 -1.25 -1.60 -7.29
CA CYS A 219 -0.09 -0.94 -7.86
C CYS A 219 0.40 0.18 -6.94
N LEU A 220 1.59 0.69 -7.21
CA LEU A 220 2.14 1.88 -6.56
C LEU A 220 2.73 2.81 -7.61
N ILE A 221 2.84 4.08 -7.27
CA ILE A 221 3.61 5.04 -8.04
C ILE A 221 4.86 5.46 -7.28
N PHE A 222 5.88 5.86 -8.01
CA PHE A 222 7.08 6.42 -7.43
C PHE A 222 7.70 7.48 -8.36
N SER A 223 8.42 8.43 -7.75
CA SER A 223 9.18 9.45 -8.47
C SER A 223 10.65 9.09 -8.54
N SER A 224 11.32 9.43 -9.64
CA SER A 224 12.73 9.16 -9.88
C SER A 224 13.41 10.35 -10.55
N LEU A 225 14.64 10.67 -10.11
CA LEU A 225 15.46 11.79 -10.60
C LEU A 225 15.69 11.79 -12.12
N SER A 226 15.68 10.61 -12.75
CA SER A 226 15.92 10.45 -14.18
C SER A 226 15.19 9.23 -14.71
N PRO A 227 15.08 9.05 -16.03
CA PRO A 227 14.62 7.78 -16.56
C PRO A 227 15.42 6.63 -15.97
N LEU A 228 14.70 5.60 -15.52
CA LEU A 228 15.31 4.41 -14.95
C LEU A 228 16.20 3.72 -15.96
N SER A 229 17.35 3.22 -15.53
CA SER A 229 18.23 2.44 -16.41
C SER A 229 17.53 1.13 -16.85
N VAL A 230 17.82 0.68 -18.05
CA VAL A 230 17.31 -0.59 -18.58
C VAL A 230 17.72 -1.77 -17.70
N GLU A 231 18.91 -1.72 -17.12
CA GLU A 231 19.42 -2.73 -16.18
C GLU A 231 18.60 -2.80 -14.91
N PHE A 232 18.24 -1.64 -14.31
CA PHE A 232 17.38 -1.59 -13.15
C PHE A 232 15.98 -2.12 -13.46
N THR A 233 15.38 -1.73 -14.57
CA THR A 233 14.05 -2.17 -14.98
C THR A 233 14.00 -3.66 -15.30
N SER A 234 15.01 -4.19 -16.01
CA SER A 234 15.04 -5.59 -16.43
C SER A 234 15.38 -6.55 -15.29
N SER A 235 16.26 -6.18 -14.37
CA SER A 235 16.71 -7.08 -13.29
C SER A 235 15.64 -7.28 -12.20
N ILE A 236 14.76 -6.30 -12.00
CA ILE A 236 13.89 -6.24 -10.84
C ILE A 236 12.41 -6.46 -11.18
N PHE A 237 12.01 -6.04 -12.37
CA PHE A 237 10.60 -6.02 -12.77
C PHE A 237 10.27 -6.97 -13.92
N ASN A 238 11.11 -7.98 -14.18
CA ASN A 238 10.94 -8.93 -15.30
C ASN A 238 9.55 -9.56 -15.44
N GLN A 239 8.67 -9.39 -14.45
CA GLN A 239 7.32 -9.95 -14.46
C GLN A 239 6.23 -8.95 -14.05
N LEU A 240 6.59 -7.78 -13.47
CA LEU A 240 5.64 -6.81 -12.99
C LEU A 240 5.58 -5.60 -13.94
N PRO A 241 4.40 -5.23 -14.46
CA PRO A 241 4.26 -4.09 -15.37
C PRO A 241 4.83 -2.80 -14.78
N LEU A 242 5.63 -2.09 -15.57
CA LEU A 242 6.17 -0.77 -15.23
C LEU A 242 5.81 0.22 -16.34
N THR A 243 5.08 1.27 -15.99
CA THR A 243 4.59 2.26 -16.95
C THR A 243 4.99 3.67 -16.52
N LYS A 244 5.56 4.45 -17.44
CA LYS A 244 5.79 5.89 -17.24
C LYS A 244 4.45 6.62 -17.24
N ILE A 245 4.20 7.40 -16.19
CA ILE A 245 2.94 8.15 -16.00
C ILE A 245 3.07 9.60 -16.43
N GLY A 246 4.21 10.23 -16.14
CA GLY A 246 4.42 11.65 -16.41
C GLY A 246 5.68 12.18 -15.78
N THR A 247 5.73 13.50 -15.66
CA THR A 247 6.86 14.25 -15.08
C THR A 247 6.34 15.36 -14.17
N ILE A 248 7.09 15.67 -13.12
CA ILE A 248 6.81 16.76 -12.17
C ILE A 248 7.48 18.06 -12.68
N TYR A 249 6.71 19.14 -12.76
CA TYR A 249 7.17 20.48 -13.18
C TYR A 249 6.77 21.56 -12.20
#